data_f581d1248bba09a3952098d8738f4730
#
_entry.id   f581d1248bba09a3952098d8738f4730
#
_cell.length_a   1.000
_cell.length_b   1.000
_cell.length_c   1.000
_cell.angle_alpha   90.00
_cell.angle_beta   90.00
_cell.angle_gamma   90.00
#
_symmetry.space_group_name_H-M   'P 1'
#
loop_
_entity.id
_entity.type
_entity.pdbx_description
1 polymer ?
#
loop_
_entity_poly.entity_id
_entity_poly.type
_entity_poly.pdbx_seq_one_letter_code
_entity_poly.pdbx_strand_id
1 'polypeptide(L)'
;MDFAPRLRQACRKPIPGEGFMPMTLAFFVCAVVTLISAVVSLGFSLVAILSSEDDARNQALYAAARSFAFLLLSLVPWLTGSVSWLLAAAWGLIVVQALDAGIGHRLGDRIKTWGPLGVSAVNLVAVFWLMLVGS
;
A
#
# COMPACT_ATOMS: atom_id res chain seq x y z
N MET A 1 -27.21 -42.74 -14.50
CA MET A 1 -26.43 -42.01 -13.52
C MET A 1 -25.04 -41.79 -14.12
N ASP A 2 -24.83 -40.66 -14.83
CA ASP A 2 -23.58 -40.35 -15.48
C ASP A 2 -22.65 -39.63 -14.54
N PHE A 3 -21.72 -40.37 -13.94
CA PHE A 3 -20.63 -39.84 -13.12
C PHE A 3 -19.42 -39.31 -13.95
N ALA A 4 -19.43 -39.62 -15.24
CA ALA A 4 -18.34 -39.34 -16.18
C ALA A 4 -18.08 -37.85 -16.50
N PRO A 5 -19.08 -36.95 -16.58
CA PRO A 5 -18.80 -35.55 -16.89
C PRO A 5 -18.11 -34.77 -15.73
N ARG A 6 -18.37 -35.13 -14.49
CA ARG A 6 -17.79 -34.41 -13.34
C ARG A 6 -16.29 -34.69 -13.14
N LEU A 7 -15.83 -35.86 -13.53
CA LEU A 7 -14.41 -36.21 -13.42
C LEU A 7 -13.54 -35.53 -14.47
N ARG A 8 -14.09 -35.15 -15.64
CA ARG A 8 -13.36 -34.42 -16.65
C ARG A 8 -13.13 -32.95 -16.30
N GLN A 9 -13.99 -32.35 -15.49
CA GLN A 9 -13.79 -30.98 -15.00
C GLN A 9 -12.76 -30.89 -13.87
N ALA A 10 -12.62 -31.96 -13.07
CA ALA A 10 -11.64 -32.00 -11.99
C ALA A 10 -10.18 -32.18 -12.49
N CYS A 11 -9.99 -32.64 -13.73
CA CYS A 11 -8.64 -32.85 -14.32
C CYS A 11 -8.15 -31.75 -15.24
N ARG A 12 -8.84 -30.63 -15.36
CA ARG A 12 -8.27 -29.46 -16.02
C ARG A 12 -7.31 -28.77 -15.04
N LYS A 13 -6.10 -29.36 -14.91
CA LYS A 13 -4.98 -28.63 -14.31
C LYS A 13 -4.84 -27.31 -15.07
N PRO A 14 -4.89 -26.14 -14.40
CA PRO A 14 -4.52 -24.90 -15.07
C PRO A 14 -3.11 -25.08 -15.61
N ILE A 15 -2.93 -24.71 -16.88
CA ILE A 15 -1.61 -24.74 -17.54
C ILE A 15 -0.71 -23.85 -16.70
N PRO A 16 0.39 -24.40 -16.10
CA PRO A 16 1.29 -23.59 -15.31
C PRO A 16 1.99 -22.60 -16.24
N GLY A 17 1.61 -21.35 -16.19
CA GLY A 17 2.26 -20.28 -16.98
C GLY A 17 1.41 -19.04 -17.26
N GLU A 18 0.13 -19.17 -17.54
CA GLU A 18 -0.66 -18.00 -17.98
C GLU A 18 -1.23 -17.12 -16.84
N GLY A 19 -1.46 -17.67 -15.65
CA GLY A 19 -1.96 -16.92 -14.50
C GLY A 19 -0.86 -16.42 -13.53
N PHE A 20 0.36 -16.95 -13.65
CA PHE A 20 1.44 -16.65 -12.69
C PHE A 20 2.14 -15.32 -13.00
N MET A 21 2.36 -14.97 -14.27
CA MET A 21 3.03 -13.72 -14.66
C MET A 21 2.25 -12.46 -14.27
N PRO A 22 0.93 -12.33 -14.54
CA PRO A 22 0.20 -11.11 -14.19
C PRO A 22 0.10 -10.91 -12.67
N MET A 23 -0.03 -11.99 -11.88
CA MET A 23 -0.07 -11.90 -10.42
C MET A 23 1.27 -11.48 -9.83
N THR A 24 2.37 -12.02 -10.34
CA THR A 24 3.73 -11.64 -9.92
C THR A 24 4.00 -10.17 -10.23
N LEU A 25 3.62 -9.70 -11.43
CA LEU A 25 3.77 -8.30 -11.83
C LEU A 25 2.93 -7.38 -10.94
N ALA A 26 1.65 -7.72 -10.70
CA ALA A 26 0.77 -6.96 -9.83
C ALA A 26 1.30 -6.88 -8.41
N PHE A 27 1.86 -7.97 -7.87
CA PHE A 27 2.51 -8.00 -6.57
C PHE A 27 3.69 -7.01 -6.50
N PHE A 28 4.61 -7.09 -7.46
CA PHE A 28 5.77 -6.19 -7.48
C PHE A 28 5.38 -4.73 -7.65
N VAL A 29 4.44 -4.42 -8.54
CA VAL A 29 3.96 -3.03 -8.71
C VAL A 29 3.31 -2.52 -7.43
N CYS A 30 2.43 -3.29 -6.81
CA CYS A 30 1.82 -2.92 -5.54
C CYS A 30 2.86 -2.76 -4.42
N ALA A 31 3.84 -3.67 -4.33
CA ALA A 31 4.92 -3.58 -3.34
C ALA A 31 5.80 -2.34 -3.52
N VAL A 32 6.15 -2.00 -4.77
CA VAL A 32 6.92 -0.78 -5.10
C VAL A 32 6.12 0.47 -4.76
N VAL A 33 4.85 0.54 -5.16
CA VAL A 33 3.98 1.69 -4.86
C VAL A 33 3.79 1.86 -3.36
N THR A 34 3.58 0.77 -2.62
CA THR A 34 3.44 0.79 -1.16
C THR A 34 4.73 1.28 -0.49
N LEU A 35 5.89 0.82 -0.94
CA LEU A 35 7.19 1.25 -0.43
C LEU A 35 7.44 2.74 -0.71
N ILE A 36 7.19 3.21 -1.94
CA ILE A 36 7.31 4.62 -2.32
C ILE A 36 6.37 5.47 -1.45
N SER A 37 5.14 5.02 -1.24
CA SER A 37 4.16 5.70 -0.39
C SER A 37 4.67 5.87 1.04
N ALA A 38 5.31 4.85 1.61
CA ALA A 38 5.90 4.91 2.95
C ALA A 38 7.09 5.87 3.02
N VAL A 39 7.97 5.86 2.00
CA VAL A 39 9.13 6.77 1.90
C VAL A 39 8.67 8.21 1.77
N VAL A 40 7.69 8.49 0.93
CA VAL A 40 7.11 9.84 0.75
C VAL A 40 6.49 10.33 2.06
N SER A 41 5.72 9.50 2.74
CA SER A 41 5.12 9.84 4.05
C SER A 41 6.18 10.18 5.09
N LEU A 42 7.26 9.39 5.15
CA LEU A 42 8.39 9.68 6.05
C LEU A 42 9.09 10.99 5.65
N GLY A 43 9.32 11.22 4.36
CA GLY A 43 9.95 12.45 3.85
C GLY A 43 9.16 13.71 4.25
N PHE A 44 7.84 13.72 4.09
CA PHE A 44 6.98 14.83 4.54
C PHE A 44 7.08 15.06 6.06
N SER A 45 7.12 13.98 6.84
CA SER A 45 7.25 14.07 8.30
C SER A 45 8.61 14.64 8.72
N LEU A 46 9.69 14.26 8.05
CA LEU A 46 11.04 14.80 8.32
C LEU A 46 11.13 16.29 7.96
N VAL A 47 10.58 16.69 6.81
CA VAL A 47 10.53 18.12 6.44
C VAL A 47 9.73 18.91 7.47
N ALA A 48 8.61 18.36 7.96
CA ALA A 48 7.80 19.00 8.99
C ALA A 48 8.57 19.16 10.32
N ILE A 49 9.40 18.18 10.71
CA ILE A 49 10.26 18.31 11.90
C ILE A 49 11.25 19.46 11.76
N LEU A 50 11.85 19.60 10.57
CA LEU A 50 12.88 20.62 10.32
C LEU A 50 12.30 22.04 10.19
N SER A 51 11.03 22.16 9.80
CA SER A 51 10.36 23.45 9.54
C SER A 51 9.42 23.91 10.65
N SER A 52 9.23 23.12 11.70
CA SER A 52 8.30 23.42 12.80
C SER A 52 9.01 23.75 14.10
N GLU A 53 8.36 24.56 14.92
CA GLU A 53 8.80 24.93 16.26
C GLU A 53 7.92 24.28 17.33
N ASP A 54 8.50 23.97 18.48
CA ASP A 54 7.88 23.47 19.72
C ASP A 54 6.78 22.41 19.54
N ASP A 55 5.52 22.75 19.80
CA ASP A 55 4.38 21.81 19.80
C ASP A 55 4.13 21.17 18.41
N ALA A 56 4.30 21.94 17.34
CA ALA A 56 4.16 21.44 15.99
C ALA A 56 5.28 20.43 15.64
N ARG A 57 6.48 20.62 16.19
CA ARG A 57 7.61 19.70 16.05
C ARG A 57 7.33 18.37 16.77
N ASN A 58 6.73 18.40 17.95
CA ASN A 58 6.34 17.18 18.66
C ASN A 58 5.33 16.36 17.85
N GLN A 59 4.33 16.99 17.25
CA GLN A 59 3.38 16.31 16.36
C GLN A 59 4.07 15.72 15.12
N ALA A 60 5.03 16.43 14.54
CA ALA A 60 5.82 15.95 13.41
C ALA A 60 6.69 14.74 13.78
N LEU A 61 7.22 14.67 15.01
CA LEU A 61 7.95 13.50 15.51
C LEU A 61 7.06 12.26 15.61
N TYR A 62 5.83 12.39 16.11
CA TYR A 62 4.86 11.28 16.12
C TYR A 62 4.51 10.81 14.70
N ALA A 63 4.32 11.75 13.78
CA ALA A 63 4.07 11.43 12.37
C ALA A 63 5.27 10.70 11.74
N ALA A 64 6.50 11.11 12.04
CA ALA A 64 7.71 10.45 11.55
C ALA A 64 7.87 9.03 12.13
N ALA A 65 7.63 8.84 13.42
CA ALA A 65 7.69 7.53 14.05
C ALA A 65 6.67 6.55 13.42
N ARG A 66 5.45 7.02 13.18
CA ARG A 66 4.41 6.24 12.48
C ARG A 66 4.82 5.90 11.04
N SER A 67 5.33 6.87 10.29
CA SER A 67 5.77 6.68 8.91
C SER A 67 6.96 5.73 8.83
N PHE A 68 7.87 5.78 9.78
CA PHE A 68 8.99 4.84 9.89
C PHE A 68 8.50 3.40 10.16
N ALA A 69 7.51 3.22 11.04
CA ALA A 69 6.90 1.91 11.27
C ALA A 69 6.27 1.35 10.00
N PHE A 70 5.54 2.17 9.22
CA PHE A 70 4.98 1.74 7.94
C PHE A 70 6.05 1.45 6.88
N LEU A 71 7.17 2.16 6.90
CA LEU A 71 8.31 1.84 6.05
C LEU A 71 8.84 0.43 6.34
N LEU A 72 9.04 0.09 7.60
CA LEU A 72 9.47 -1.26 8.01
C LEU A 72 8.43 -2.32 7.61
N LEU A 73 7.15 -2.06 7.84
CA LEU A 73 6.07 -2.97 7.45
C LEU A 73 6.00 -3.17 5.92
N SER A 74 6.30 -2.15 5.13
CA SER A 74 6.32 -2.23 3.67
C SER A 74 7.49 -3.06 3.11
N LEU A 75 8.52 -3.32 3.92
CA LEU A 75 9.64 -4.20 3.56
C LEU A 75 9.33 -5.69 3.82
N VAL A 76 8.40 -6.00 4.73
CA VAL A 76 8.04 -7.39 5.06
C VAL A 76 7.60 -8.19 3.84
N PRO A 77 6.74 -7.69 2.93
CA PRO A 77 6.35 -8.42 1.71
C PRO A 77 7.52 -8.77 0.81
N TRP A 78 8.55 -7.93 0.75
CA TRP A 78 9.77 -8.20 -0.04
C TRP A 78 10.59 -9.35 0.51
N LEU A 79 10.56 -9.55 1.83
CA LEU A 79 11.28 -10.62 2.50
C LEU A 79 10.48 -11.94 2.51
N THR A 80 9.15 -11.86 2.59
CA THR A 80 8.28 -13.02 2.78
C THR A 80 7.56 -13.46 1.51
N GLY A 81 7.45 -12.59 0.50
CA GLY A 81 6.61 -12.81 -0.69
C GLY A 81 5.11 -12.91 -0.39
N SER A 82 4.67 -12.49 0.81
CA SER A 82 3.30 -12.66 1.27
C SER A 82 2.38 -11.55 0.77
N VAL A 83 1.38 -11.92 -0.03
CA VAL A 83 0.32 -11.02 -0.52
C VAL A 83 -0.51 -10.46 0.65
N SER A 84 -0.78 -11.26 1.65
CA SER A 84 -1.56 -10.84 2.83
C SER A 84 -0.87 -9.72 3.61
N TRP A 85 0.45 -9.83 3.81
CA TRP A 85 1.25 -8.77 4.43
C TRP A 85 1.30 -7.51 3.58
N LEU A 86 1.42 -7.67 2.24
CA LEU A 86 1.40 -6.54 1.32
C LEU A 86 0.07 -5.79 1.38
N LEU A 87 -1.04 -6.50 1.33
CA LEU A 87 -2.38 -5.91 1.44
C LEU A 87 -2.58 -5.21 2.79
N ALA A 88 -2.15 -5.81 3.89
CA ALA A 88 -2.25 -5.20 5.21
C ALA A 88 -1.45 -3.88 5.30
N ALA A 89 -0.20 -3.87 4.82
CA ALA A 89 0.63 -2.66 4.80
C ALA A 89 0.05 -1.58 3.87
N ALA A 90 -0.40 -1.95 2.68
CA ALA A 90 -0.98 -1.03 1.71
C ALA A 90 -2.28 -0.40 2.20
N TRP A 91 -3.22 -1.19 2.75
CA TRP A 91 -4.44 -0.67 3.34
C TRP A 91 -4.17 0.23 4.55
N GLY A 92 -3.22 -0.15 5.42
CA GLY A 92 -2.81 0.69 6.54
C GLY A 92 -2.29 2.04 6.08
N LEU A 93 -1.43 2.07 5.06
CA LEU A 93 -0.93 3.32 4.46
C LEU A 93 -2.04 4.16 3.82
N ILE A 94 -2.95 3.55 3.06
CA ILE A 94 -4.09 4.25 2.43
C ILE A 94 -4.92 4.97 3.50
N VAL A 95 -5.29 4.26 4.57
CA VAL A 95 -6.09 4.83 5.65
C VAL A 95 -5.37 5.99 6.34
N VAL A 96 -4.10 5.79 6.70
CA VAL A 96 -3.29 6.82 7.37
C VAL A 96 -3.13 8.06 6.49
N GLN A 97 -2.81 7.89 5.21
CA GLN A 97 -2.64 9.00 4.27
C GLN A 97 -3.96 9.74 4.00
N ALA A 98 -5.08 9.02 3.95
CA ALA A 98 -6.40 9.66 3.82
C ALA A 98 -6.75 10.50 5.05
N LEU A 99 -6.43 10.01 6.26
CA LEU A 99 -6.61 10.77 7.50
C LEU A 99 -5.68 11.99 7.55
N ASP A 100 -4.42 11.84 7.16
CA ASP A 100 -3.45 12.93 7.10
C ASP A 100 -3.89 14.01 6.10
N ALA A 101 -4.43 13.62 4.94
CA ALA A 101 -4.99 14.54 3.96
C ALA A 101 -6.22 15.28 4.53
N GLY A 102 -7.08 14.60 5.27
CA GLY A 102 -8.23 15.21 5.95
C GLY A 102 -7.82 16.26 6.99
N ILE A 103 -6.78 15.97 7.77
CA ILE A 103 -6.20 16.91 8.73
C ILE A 103 -5.56 18.09 8.00
N GLY A 104 -4.78 17.84 6.96
CA GLY A 104 -4.15 18.88 6.12
C GLY A 104 -5.19 19.83 5.51
N HIS A 105 -6.32 19.29 5.05
CA HIS A 105 -7.43 20.08 4.53
C HIS A 105 -8.02 21.01 5.59
N ARG A 106 -8.24 20.51 6.82
CA ARG A 106 -8.74 21.35 7.95
C ARG A 106 -7.78 22.48 8.32
N LEU A 107 -6.48 22.24 8.17
CA LEU A 107 -5.45 23.25 8.46
C LEU A 107 -5.22 24.24 7.30
N GLY A 108 -5.89 24.05 6.15
CA GLY A 108 -5.77 24.91 4.97
C GLY A 108 -4.44 24.75 4.22
N ASP A 109 -3.65 23.71 4.53
CA ASP A 109 -2.36 23.43 3.90
C ASP A 109 -2.56 22.54 2.66
N ARG A 110 -2.46 23.15 1.48
CA ARG A 110 -2.68 22.47 0.20
C ARG A 110 -1.67 21.36 -0.04
N ILE A 111 -0.41 21.56 0.31
CA ILE A 111 0.66 20.57 0.07
C ILE A 111 0.44 19.34 0.94
N LYS A 112 0.10 19.53 2.23
CA LYS A 112 -0.21 18.45 3.18
C LYS A 112 -1.53 17.74 2.87
N THR A 113 -2.41 18.34 2.07
CA THR A 113 -3.66 17.73 1.62
C THR A 113 -3.46 16.90 0.36
N TRP A 114 -2.92 17.52 -0.71
CA TRP A 114 -2.85 16.90 -2.03
C TRP A 114 -1.72 15.88 -2.16
N GLY A 115 -0.62 16.05 -1.45
CA GLY A 115 0.50 15.10 -1.44
C GLY A 115 0.07 13.70 -0.96
N PRO A 116 -0.39 13.56 0.30
CA PRO A 116 -0.86 12.28 0.82
C PRO A 116 -2.06 11.71 0.07
N LEU A 117 -2.99 12.58 -0.38
CA LEU A 117 -4.16 12.14 -1.14
C LEU A 117 -3.78 11.51 -2.48
N GLY A 118 -2.86 12.13 -3.24
CA GLY A 118 -2.38 11.60 -4.51
C GLY A 118 -1.69 10.24 -4.35
N VAL A 119 -0.81 10.12 -3.37
CA VAL A 119 -0.10 8.87 -3.08
C VAL A 119 -1.06 7.78 -2.60
N SER A 120 -2.05 8.13 -1.77
CA SER A 120 -3.11 7.22 -1.33
C SER A 120 -3.94 6.69 -2.51
N ALA A 121 -4.31 7.57 -3.45
CA ALA A 121 -5.07 7.18 -4.64
C ALA A 121 -4.29 6.21 -5.53
N VAL A 122 -3.00 6.46 -5.79
CA VAL A 122 -2.15 5.56 -6.57
C VAL A 122 -2.00 4.20 -5.89
N ASN A 123 -1.81 4.19 -4.57
CA ASN A 123 -1.71 2.96 -3.79
C ASN A 123 -3.02 2.17 -3.81
N LEU A 124 -4.17 2.86 -3.72
CA LEU A 124 -5.49 2.25 -3.82
C LEU A 124 -5.69 1.55 -5.17
N VAL A 125 -5.32 2.19 -6.29
CA VAL A 125 -5.39 1.60 -7.62
C VAL A 125 -4.52 0.34 -7.72
N ALA A 126 -3.31 0.39 -7.18
CA ALA A 126 -2.40 -0.76 -7.18
C ALA A 126 -2.95 -1.94 -6.36
N VAL A 127 -3.57 -1.68 -5.20
CA VAL A 127 -4.22 -2.70 -4.37
C VAL A 127 -5.40 -3.32 -5.09
N PHE A 128 -6.28 -2.52 -5.69
CA PHE A 128 -7.42 -3.06 -6.45
C PHE A 128 -6.97 -3.90 -7.63
N TRP A 129 -5.95 -3.47 -8.36
CA TRP A 129 -5.39 -4.27 -9.44
C TRP A 129 -4.86 -5.61 -8.94
N LEU A 130 -4.08 -5.61 -7.84
CA LEU A 130 -3.59 -6.84 -7.23
C LEU A 130 -4.73 -7.78 -6.82
N MET A 131 -5.80 -7.23 -6.22
CA MET A 131 -6.96 -8.02 -5.80
C MET A 131 -7.72 -8.62 -6.99
N LEU A 132 -7.87 -7.88 -8.09
CA LEU A 132 -8.56 -8.35 -9.30
C LEU A 132 -7.77 -9.45 -10.03
N VAL A 133 -6.45 -9.37 -10.04
CA VAL A 133 -5.59 -10.39 -10.66
C VAL A 133 -5.44 -11.62 -9.76
N GLY A 134 -5.57 -11.45 -8.43
CA GLY A 134 -5.47 -12.54 -7.46
C GLY A 134 -6.79 -13.28 -7.17
N SER A 135 -7.91 -12.78 -7.70
CA SER A 135 -9.22 -13.44 -7.58
C SER A 135 -9.51 -14.32 -8.79
#